data_e7e1cdf8d51ac74f40bea1563b3cb2a8
#
_entry.id   e7e1cdf8d51ac74f40bea1563b3cb2a8
#
_cell.length_a   1.000
_cell.length_b   1.000
_cell.length_c   1.000
_cell.angle_alpha   90.00
_cell.angle_beta   90.00
_cell.angle_gamma   90.00
#
_symmetry.space_group_name_H-M   'P 1'
#
loop_
_entity.id
_entity.type
_entity.pdbx_description
1 polymer ?
#
loop_
_entity_poly.entity_id
_entity_poly.type
_entity_poly.pdbx_seq_one_letter_code
_entity_poly.pdbx_strand_id
1 'polypeptide(L)'
;VARVAIAGSTGSIGKQTLDVIRSAREGEHQVVALSVNSSADEVVAQARMFKPVIVVVSDKKAREKVARELKTTDPKIEVVAEPEQMSVIADVVVNGVVGFAGLSVTMAALKNGKRLALANKESLIAAGPIVAPLRKIAGAEIIPVDSEHCAIHQCMRSSHNQSRDVQRLLLTASGGPFRGKNLESLKNVSVKEALAHPTWSM
;
A
#
# COMPACT_ATOMS: atom_id res chain seq x y z
N VAL A 1 6.03 17.17 -11.29
CA VAL A 1 6.05 15.70 -11.36
C VAL A 1 6.14 15.12 -9.97
N ALA A 2 5.12 14.39 -9.50
CA ALA A 2 5.19 13.70 -8.22
C ALA A 2 5.89 12.33 -8.40
N ARG A 3 6.93 12.08 -7.59
CA ARG A 3 7.67 10.81 -7.60
C ARG A 3 6.97 9.81 -6.68
N VAL A 4 6.47 8.71 -7.28
CA VAL A 4 5.65 7.71 -6.60
C VAL A 4 6.41 6.40 -6.43
N ALA A 5 6.48 5.91 -5.21
CA ALA A 5 6.95 4.56 -4.87
C ALA A 5 5.75 3.67 -4.53
N ILE A 6 5.74 2.44 -5.02
CA ILE A 6 4.61 1.51 -4.83
C ILE A 6 5.10 0.23 -4.16
N ALA A 7 4.76 0.03 -2.90
CA ALA A 7 5.00 -1.19 -2.17
C ALA A 7 3.83 -2.17 -2.38
N GLY A 8 4.15 -3.40 -2.78
CA GLY A 8 3.16 -4.38 -3.21
C GLY A 8 2.59 -4.10 -4.60
N SER A 9 3.44 -3.74 -5.56
CA SER A 9 3.05 -3.28 -6.89
C SER A 9 2.28 -4.31 -7.73
N THR A 10 2.45 -5.60 -7.47
CA THR A 10 1.74 -6.69 -8.16
C THR A 10 0.42 -7.08 -7.50
N GLY A 11 0.13 -6.54 -6.31
CA GLY A 11 -1.15 -6.70 -5.64
C GLY A 11 -2.26 -5.82 -6.26
N SER A 12 -3.49 -6.02 -5.82
CA SER A 12 -4.66 -5.28 -6.34
C SER A 12 -4.49 -3.76 -6.27
N ILE A 13 -4.08 -3.23 -5.10
CA ILE A 13 -3.86 -1.78 -4.92
C ILE A 13 -2.70 -1.29 -5.78
N GLY A 14 -1.61 -2.06 -5.86
CA GLY A 14 -0.45 -1.70 -6.68
C GLY A 14 -0.80 -1.59 -8.16
N LYS A 15 -1.52 -2.56 -8.71
CA LYS A 15 -1.99 -2.56 -10.11
C LYS A 15 -2.90 -1.38 -10.39
N GLN A 16 -3.89 -1.13 -9.55
CA GLN A 16 -4.80 0.02 -9.67
C GLN A 16 -4.03 1.35 -9.60
N THR A 17 -3.03 1.45 -8.73
CA THR A 17 -2.16 2.64 -8.66
C THR A 17 -1.41 2.86 -9.97
N LEU A 18 -0.84 1.80 -10.56
CA LEU A 18 -0.15 1.87 -11.84
C LEU A 18 -1.11 2.25 -12.98
N ASP A 19 -2.35 1.75 -12.96
CA ASP A 19 -3.37 2.11 -13.94
C ASP A 19 -3.78 3.59 -13.83
N VAL A 20 -3.93 4.12 -12.63
CA VAL A 20 -4.19 5.55 -12.37
C VAL A 20 -3.03 6.39 -12.92
N ILE A 21 -1.78 6.03 -12.62
CA ILE A 21 -0.60 6.77 -13.10
C ILE A 21 -0.53 6.75 -14.63
N ARG A 22 -0.82 5.60 -15.25
CA ARG A 22 -0.83 5.47 -16.71
C ARG A 22 -1.91 6.32 -17.39
N SER A 23 -3.04 6.52 -16.71
CA SER A 23 -4.18 7.31 -17.21
C SER A 23 -4.06 8.80 -16.89
N ALA A 24 -3.10 9.19 -16.05
CA ALA A 24 -2.84 10.58 -15.70
C ALA A 24 -2.21 11.34 -16.89
N ARG A 25 -2.19 12.67 -16.78
CA ARG A 25 -1.52 13.50 -17.80
C ARG A 25 -0.02 13.22 -17.81
N GLU A 26 0.57 13.25 -19.00
CA GLU A 26 2.02 13.08 -19.14
C GLU A 26 2.79 14.07 -18.24
N GLY A 27 3.77 13.56 -17.51
CA GLY A 27 4.58 14.34 -16.58
C GLY A 27 3.93 14.65 -15.23
N GLU A 28 2.69 14.25 -14.99
CA GLU A 28 2.04 14.49 -13.68
C GLU A 28 2.64 13.59 -12.58
N HIS A 29 2.86 12.32 -12.88
CA HIS A 29 3.40 11.33 -11.96
C HIS A 29 4.53 10.53 -12.60
N GLN A 30 5.52 10.16 -11.77
CA GLN A 30 6.62 9.27 -12.16
C GLN A 30 6.72 8.12 -11.15
N VAL A 31 6.69 6.89 -11.64
CA VAL A 31 7.01 5.71 -10.82
C VAL A 31 8.51 5.66 -10.61
N VAL A 32 8.99 5.86 -9.38
CA VAL A 32 10.42 5.82 -9.04
C VAL A 32 10.85 4.53 -8.36
N ALA A 33 9.91 3.81 -7.74
CA ALA A 33 10.19 2.54 -7.09
C ALA A 33 8.99 1.59 -7.16
N LEU A 34 9.28 0.30 -7.36
CA LEU A 34 8.33 -0.80 -7.29
C LEU A 34 8.81 -1.82 -6.26
N SER A 35 7.91 -2.39 -5.46
CA SER A 35 8.27 -3.44 -4.51
C SER A 35 7.35 -4.63 -4.58
N VAL A 36 7.96 -5.82 -4.51
CA VAL A 36 7.27 -7.10 -4.43
C VAL A 36 7.98 -8.04 -3.43
N ASN A 37 7.29 -9.08 -3.01
CA ASN A 37 7.94 -10.16 -2.28
C ASN A 37 8.63 -11.13 -3.27
N SER A 38 7.86 -11.87 -4.07
CA SER A 38 8.37 -12.97 -4.91
C SER A 38 7.87 -12.94 -6.36
N SER A 39 7.01 -12.01 -6.75
CA SER A 39 6.38 -11.93 -8.08
C SER A 39 7.34 -11.39 -9.14
N ALA A 40 8.39 -12.17 -9.46
CA ALA A 40 9.50 -11.76 -10.32
C ALA A 40 9.06 -11.35 -11.74
N ASP A 41 8.31 -12.22 -12.42
CA ASP A 41 7.93 -11.98 -13.83
C ASP A 41 7.07 -10.74 -13.99
N GLU A 42 6.14 -10.56 -13.05
CA GLU A 42 5.22 -9.42 -13.08
C GLU A 42 5.92 -8.09 -12.77
N VAL A 43 6.82 -8.06 -11.77
CA VAL A 43 7.56 -6.84 -11.47
C VAL A 43 8.55 -6.46 -12.57
N VAL A 44 9.14 -7.44 -13.28
CA VAL A 44 9.97 -7.17 -14.45
C VAL A 44 9.15 -6.53 -15.57
N ALA A 45 7.94 -7.04 -15.83
CA ALA A 45 7.04 -6.42 -16.81
C ALA A 45 6.67 -4.98 -16.44
N GLN A 46 6.34 -4.74 -15.16
CA GLN A 46 6.08 -3.41 -14.63
C GLN A 46 7.31 -2.50 -14.74
N ALA A 47 8.48 -2.99 -14.39
CA ALA A 47 9.74 -2.23 -14.46
C ALA A 47 10.10 -1.81 -15.89
N ARG A 48 9.90 -2.70 -16.86
CA ARG A 48 10.08 -2.37 -18.29
C ARG A 48 9.13 -1.29 -18.78
N MET A 49 7.90 -1.27 -18.27
CA MET A 49 6.88 -0.29 -18.66
C MET A 49 7.11 1.07 -18.01
N PHE A 50 7.36 1.11 -16.70
CA PHE A 50 7.39 2.34 -15.92
C PHE A 50 8.80 2.90 -15.66
N LYS A 51 9.85 2.12 -15.97
CA LYS A 51 11.26 2.52 -15.84
C LYS A 51 11.60 3.15 -14.48
N PRO A 52 11.30 2.48 -13.36
CA PRO A 52 11.63 3.01 -12.04
C PRO A 52 13.15 3.11 -11.84
N VAL A 53 13.57 3.88 -10.83
CA VAL A 53 14.98 3.96 -10.41
C VAL A 53 15.39 2.67 -9.70
N ILE A 54 14.52 2.17 -8.80
CA ILE A 54 14.77 0.93 -8.05
C ILE A 54 13.60 -0.05 -8.13
N VAL A 55 13.92 -1.34 -8.08
CA VAL A 55 12.98 -2.43 -7.87
C VAL A 55 13.37 -3.18 -6.60
N VAL A 56 12.49 -3.22 -5.63
CA VAL A 56 12.69 -3.92 -4.36
C VAL A 56 12.09 -5.31 -4.44
N VAL A 57 12.88 -6.35 -4.15
CA VAL A 57 12.41 -7.74 -4.13
C VAL A 57 12.89 -8.41 -2.84
N SER A 58 11.96 -8.71 -1.94
CA SER A 58 12.30 -9.24 -0.61
C SER A 58 12.80 -10.69 -0.68
N ASP A 59 12.16 -11.55 -1.49
CA ASP A 59 12.62 -12.92 -1.69
C ASP A 59 13.95 -12.98 -2.45
N LYS A 60 14.93 -13.67 -1.89
CA LYS A 60 16.28 -13.74 -2.45
C LYS A 60 16.33 -14.37 -3.84
N LYS A 61 15.60 -15.48 -4.05
CA LYS A 61 15.63 -16.19 -5.34
C LYS A 61 14.95 -15.37 -6.44
N ALA A 62 13.80 -14.77 -6.10
CA ALA A 62 13.11 -13.86 -7.01
C ALA A 62 13.97 -12.63 -7.33
N ARG A 63 14.66 -12.05 -6.35
CA ARG A 63 15.57 -10.92 -6.54
C ARG A 63 16.72 -11.24 -7.50
N GLU A 64 17.36 -12.38 -7.35
CA GLU A 64 18.42 -12.84 -8.27
C GLU A 64 17.90 -13.01 -9.70
N LYS A 65 16.66 -13.50 -9.87
CA LYS A 65 16.00 -13.61 -11.19
C LYS A 65 15.75 -12.22 -11.78
N VAL A 66 15.11 -11.33 -11.04
CA VAL A 66 14.81 -9.95 -11.47
C VAL A 66 16.08 -9.20 -11.84
N ALA A 67 17.13 -9.31 -11.02
CA ALA A 67 18.40 -8.65 -11.28
C ALA A 67 19.05 -9.13 -12.60
N ARG A 68 19.03 -10.43 -12.89
CA ARG A 68 19.55 -10.97 -14.17
C ARG A 68 18.77 -10.46 -15.36
N GLU A 69 17.43 -10.45 -15.27
CA GLU A 69 16.58 -10.04 -16.40
C GLU A 69 16.70 -8.54 -16.67
N LEU A 70 16.64 -7.69 -15.64
CA LEU A 70 16.75 -6.25 -15.80
C LEU A 70 18.16 -5.81 -16.19
N LYS A 71 19.21 -6.52 -15.74
CA LYS A 71 20.59 -6.20 -16.17
C LYS A 71 20.75 -6.23 -17.68
N THR A 72 20.04 -7.10 -18.36
CA THR A 72 20.11 -7.23 -19.83
C THR A 72 19.24 -6.20 -20.56
N THR A 73 18.06 -5.89 -20.01
CA THR A 73 17.07 -5.04 -20.72
C THR A 73 17.06 -3.58 -20.25
N ASP A 74 17.29 -3.35 -18.96
CA ASP A 74 17.16 -2.05 -18.31
C ASP A 74 18.25 -1.87 -17.23
N PRO A 75 19.54 -1.82 -17.62
CA PRO A 75 20.68 -1.87 -16.69
C PRO A 75 20.80 -0.67 -15.74
N LYS A 76 20.00 0.36 -15.93
CA LYS A 76 19.92 1.53 -15.04
C LYS A 76 19.01 1.33 -13.85
N ILE A 77 18.17 0.28 -13.85
CA ILE A 77 17.27 -0.03 -12.75
C ILE A 77 18.05 -0.83 -11.70
N GLU A 78 18.15 -0.29 -10.51
CA GLU A 78 18.78 -0.98 -9.39
C GLU A 78 17.81 -1.98 -8.76
N VAL A 79 18.30 -3.18 -8.41
CA VAL A 79 17.50 -4.22 -7.74
C VAL A 79 18.03 -4.44 -6.33
N VAL A 80 17.20 -4.12 -5.34
CA VAL A 80 17.58 -4.09 -3.91
C VAL A 80 16.67 -5.00 -3.06
N ALA A 81 17.03 -5.20 -1.80
CA ALA A 81 16.29 -6.06 -0.87
C ALA A 81 15.36 -5.26 0.07
N GLU A 82 15.80 -4.09 0.49
CA GLU A 82 15.20 -3.34 1.60
C GLU A 82 14.14 -2.35 1.11
N PRO A 83 12.85 -2.55 1.48
CA PRO A 83 11.76 -1.70 1.01
C PRO A 83 11.82 -0.26 1.57
N GLU A 84 12.59 -0.03 2.63
CA GLU A 84 12.78 1.30 3.23
C GLU A 84 13.44 2.29 2.27
N GLN A 85 14.28 1.81 1.36
CA GLN A 85 14.99 2.65 0.37
C GLN A 85 14.04 3.38 -0.57
N MET A 86 12.84 2.84 -0.81
CA MET A 86 11.83 3.47 -1.66
C MET A 86 11.43 4.87 -1.17
N SER A 87 11.34 5.03 0.14
CA SER A 87 10.91 6.28 0.76
C SER A 87 11.92 7.41 0.63
N VAL A 88 13.19 7.11 0.40
CA VAL A 88 14.24 8.12 0.24
C VAL A 88 14.07 8.90 -1.07
N ILE A 89 13.75 8.19 -2.15
CA ILE A 89 13.68 8.77 -3.50
C ILE A 89 12.29 9.22 -3.94
N ALA A 90 11.25 8.89 -3.16
CA ALA A 90 9.86 9.22 -3.49
C ALA A 90 9.36 10.50 -2.79
N ASP A 91 8.32 11.10 -3.31
CA ASP A 91 7.51 12.13 -2.67
C ASP A 91 6.26 11.51 -2.02
N VAL A 92 5.70 10.49 -2.70
CA VAL A 92 4.54 9.73 -2.26
C VAL A 92 4.90 8.25 -2.21
N VAL A 93 4.57 7.59 -1.11
CA VAL A 93 4.71 6.13 -0.96
C VAL A 93 3.32 5.51 -0.86
N VAL A 94 2.97 4.65 -1.81
CA VAL A 94 1.75 3.84 -1.74
C VAL A 94 2.09 2.52 -1.07
N ASN A 95 1.48 2.23 0.07
CA ASN A 95 1.68 0.97 0.79
C ASN A 95 0.46 0.06 0.64
N GLY A 96 0.54 -0.85 -0.35
CA GLY A 96 -0.44 -1.91 -0.62
C GLY A 96 0.04 -3.31 -0.20
N VAL A 97 1.08 -3.39 0.64
CA VAL A 97 1.55 -4.68 1.20
C VAL A 97 0.53 -5.21 2.19
N VAL A 98 0.26 -6.50 2.13
CA VAL A 98 -0.70 -7.17 3.03
C VAL A 98 -0.02 -7.56 4.35
N GLY A 99 -0.72 -7.39 5.46
CA GLY A 99 -0.31 -7.86 6.78
C GLY A 99 0.84 -7.05 7.40
N PHE A 100 1.50 -7.64 8.39
CA PHE A 100 2.54 -6.97 9.20
C PHE A 100 3.78 -6.55 8.39
N ALA A 101 4.05 -7.20 7.26
CA ALA A 101 5.20 -6.88 6.40
C ALA A 101 5.17 -5.43 5.85
N GLY A 102 4.00 -4.80 5.79
CA GLY A 102 3.87 -3.40 5.38
C GLY A 102 4.35 -2.38 6.42
N LEU A 103 4.59 -2.79 7.68
CA LEU A 103 4.94 -1.86 8.75
C LEU A 103 6.28 -1.14 8.50
N SER A 104 7.29 -1.85 7.99
CA SER A 104 8.59 -1.24 7.70
C SER A 104 8.48 -0.10 6.68
N VAL A 105 7.69 -0.30 5.63
CA VAL A 105 7.39 0.72 4.60
C VAL A 105 6.66 1.92 5.22
N THR A 106 5.64 1.66 6.06
CA THR A 106 4.91 2.71 6.78
C THR A 106 5.84 3.57 7.63
N MET A 107 6.68 2.91 8.43
CA MET A 107 7.64 3.58 9.30
C MET A 107 8.66 4.40 8.52
N ALA A 108 9.24 3.82 7.46
CA ALA A 108 10.24 4.48 6.63
C ALA A 108 9.66 5.72 5.92
N ALA A 109 8.48 5.61 5.33
CA ALA A 109 7.81 6.72 4.66
C ALA A 109 7.60 7.91 5.61
N LEU A 110 7.05 7.66 6.80
CA LEU A 110 6.77 8.71 7.77
C LEU A 110 8.05 9.30 8.38
N LYS A 111 9.08 8.46 8.71
CA LYS A 111 10.38 8.94 9.19
C LYS A 111 11.08 9.87 8.18
N ASN A 112 10.89 9.62 6.89
CA ASN A 112 11.44 10.45 5.81
C ASN A 112 10.53 11.63 5.42
N GLY A 113 9.49 11.93 6.22
CA GLY A 113 8.59 13.05 5.97
C GLY A 113 7.80 12.94 4.66
N LYS A 114 7.41 11.73 4.26
CA LYS A 114 6.71 11.50 3.00
C LYS A 114 5.21 11.42 3.17
N ARG A 115 4.49 11.73 2.09
CA ARG A 115 3.07 11.40 1.99
C ARG A 115 2.92 9.91 1.81
N LEU A 116 2.25 9.25 2.75
CA LEU A 116 1.97 7.82 2.76
C LEU A 116 0.52 7.58 2.36
N ALA A 117 0.29 7.04 1.17
CA ALA A 117 -1.01 6.53 0.73
C ALA A 117 -1.16 5.10 1.25
N LEU A 118 -1.90 4.93 2.35
CA LEU A 118 -1.91 3.73 3.17
C LEU A 118 -3.15 2.87 2.91
N ALA A 119 -2.96 1.71 2.27
CA ALA A 119 -3.94 0.63 2.23
C ALA A 119 -3.70 -0.41 3.34
N ASN A 120 -2.47 -0.53 3.81
CA ASN A 120 -2.05 -1.46 4.88
C ASN A 120 -2.48 -0.94 6.26
N LYS A 121 -3.71 -1.23 6.67
CA LYS A 121 -4.27 -0.85 7.99
C LYS A 121 -3.63 -1.63 9.14
N GLU A 122 -3.10 -2.80 8.87
CA GLU A 122 -2.45 -3.67 9.85
C GLU A 122 -1.26 -2.97 10.54
N SER A 123 -0.55 -2.11 9.83
CA SER A 123 0.52 -1.28 10.41
C SER A 123 0.02 -0.37 11.55
N LEU A 124 -1.17 0.21 11.40
CA LEU A 124 -1.75 1.09 12.42
C LEU A 124 -2.35 0.29 13.57
N ILE A 125 -2.90 -0.90 13.30
CA ILE A 125 -3.45 -1.79 14.33
C ILE A 125 -2.33 -2.36 15.20
N ALA A 126 -1.27 -2.89 14.56
CA ALA A 126 -0.18 -3.56 15.26
C ALA A 126 0.78 -2.59 15.96
N ALA A 127 1.01 -1.42 15.38
CA ALA A 127 2.06 -0.49 15.81
C ALA A 127 1.59 0.97 15.94
N GLY A 128 0.30 1.21 16.14
CA GLY A 128 -0.28 2.55 16.25
C GLY A 128 0.46 3.49 17.20
N PRO A 129 0.78 3.09 18.44
CA PRO A 129 1.54 3.92 19.40
C PRO A 129 2.94 4.32 18.89
N ILE A 130 3.57 3.49 18.04
CA ILE A 130 4.89 3.76 17.45
C ILE A 130 4.76 4.62 16.20
N VAL A 131 3.72 4.40 15.41
CA VAL A 131 3.48 5.12 14.15
C VAL A 131 2.92 6.53 14.39
N ALA A 132 2.03 6.70 15.37
CA ALA A 132 1.35 7.96 15.63
C ALA A 132 2.30 9.16 15.86
N PRO A 133 3.40 9.04 16.63
CA PRO A 133 4.36 10.15 16.78
C PRO A 133 5.04 10.57 15.48
N LEU A 134 5.23 9.65 14.52
CA LEU A 134 5.90 9.94 13.26
C LEU A 134 5.10 10.89 12.37
N ARG A 135 3.79 10.99 12.57
CA ARG A 135 2.92 11.96 11.88
C ARG A 135 3.25 13.41 12.19
N LYS A 136 4.03 13.67 13.24
CA LYS A 136 4.51 15.01 13.62
C LYS A 136 5.77 15.44 12.86
N ILE A 137 6.40 14.52 12.16
CA ILE A 137 7.58 14.84 11.33
C ILE A 137 7.14 15.72 10.17
N ALA A 138 7.90 16.78 9.92
CA ALA A 138 7.59 17.72 8.84
C ALA A 138 7.48 17.01 7.48
N GLY A 139 6.39 17.22 6.77
CA GLY A 139 6.07 16.56 5.49
C GLY A 139 5.41 15.18 5.62
N ALA A 140 5.44 14.55 6.80
CA ALA A 140 4.77 13.27 7.02
C ALA A 140 3.26 13.43 7.01
N GLU A 141 2.59 12.72 6.11
CA GLU A 141 1.13 12.72 5.98
C GLU A 141 0.63 11.31 5.72
N ILE A 142 -0.45 10.89 6.36
CA ILE A 142 -1.13 9.62 6.05
C ILE A 142 -2.43 9.93 5.31
N ILE A 143 -2.53 9.43 4.08
CA ILE A 143 -3.75 9.44 3.28
C ILE A 143 -4.28 8.00 3.22
N PRO A 144 -5.48 7.72 3.76
CA PRO A 144 -6.03 6.38 3.70
C PRO A 144 -6.46 6.02 2.27
N VAL A 145 -6.07 4.83 1.82
CA VAL A 145 -6.50 4.20 0.56
C VAL A 145 -7.51 3.08 0.81
N ASP A 146 -7.49 2.49 2.01
CA ASP A 146 -8.55 1.58 2.48
C ASP A 146 -9.92 2.23 2.31
N SER A 147 -10.87 1.53 1.71
CA SER A 147 -12.13 2.12 1.20
C SER A 147 -12.94 2.86 2.25
N GLU A 148 -13.16 2.26 3.40
CA GLU A 148 -13.99 2.80 4.47
C GLU A 148 -13.33 4.02 5.11
N HIS A 149 -12.04 3.93 5.37
CA HIS A 149 -11.27 5.03 5.95
C HIS A 149 -11.10 6.18 4.93
N CYS A 150 -10.93 5.87 3.65
CA CYS A 150 -10.84 6.86 2.59
C CYS A 150 -12.16 7.65 2.45
N ALA A 151 -13.29 6.96 2.50
CA ALA A 151 -14.61 7.61 2.44
C ALA A 151 -14.80 8.60 3.60
N ILE A 152 -14.50 8.19 4.83
CA ILE A 152 -14.55 9.07 6.01
C ILE A 152 -13.58 10.25 5.83
N HIS A 153 -12.34 9.98 5.41
CA HIS A 153 -11.34 11.03 5.21
C HIS A 153 -11.79 12.08 4.20
N GLN A 154 -12.37 11.67 3.07
CA GLN A 154 -12.90 12.59 2.06
C GLN A 154 -14.06 13.44 2.59
N CYS A 155 -15.01 12.82 3.30
CA CYS A 155 -16.12 13.53 3.93
C CYS A 155 -15.62 14.56 4.97
N MET A 156 -14.64 14.18 5.79
CA MET A 156 -14.07 15.07 6.80
C MET A 156 -13.30 16.25 6.19
N ARG A 157 -12.64 16.05 5.04
CA ARG A 157 -11.92 17.14 4.35
C ARG A 157 -12.83 18.22 3.78
N SER A 158 -14.09 17.91 3.53
CA SER A 158 -15.08 18.92 3.08
C SER A 158 -15.56 19.84 4.19
N SER A 159 -15.32 19.49 5.47
CA SER A 159 -15.71 20.30 6.63
C SER A 159 -14.63 21.33 6.97
N HIS A 160 -15.04 22.59 7.16
CA HIS A 160 -14.16 23.67 7.65
C HIS A 160 -13.89 23.56 9.16
N ASN A 161 -14.83 22.99 9.92
CA ASN A 161 -14.72 22.80 11.36
C ASN A 161 -15.29 21.42 11.76
N GLN A 162 -14.42 20.41 11.77
CA GLN A 162 -14.82 19.02 12.02
C GLN A 162 -15.51 18.83 13.38
N SER A 163 -15.08 19.52 14.41
CA SER A 163 -15.68 19.41 15.75
C SER A 163 -17.10 19.94 15.83
N ARG A 164 -17.45 20.90 14.96
CA ARG A 164 -18.79 21.51 14.89
C ARG A 164 -19.68 20.80 13.87
N ASP A 165 -19.11 20.44 12.72
CA ASP A 165 -19.89 20.03 11.55
C ASP A 165 -20.11 18.51 11.50
N VAL A 166 -19.30 17.73 12.22
CA VAL A 166 -19.38 16.27 12.27
C VAL A 166 -20.11 15.81 13.52
N GLN A 167 -21.35 15.37 13.37
CA GLN A 167 -22.15 14.87 14.49
C GLN A 167 -21.71 13.47 14.94
N ARG A 168 -21.39 12.59 13.99
CA ARG A 168 -20.91 11.22 14.26
C ARG A 168 -20.18 10.63 13.07
N LEU A 169 -19.32 9.65 13.33
CA LEU A 169 -18.65 8.83 12.32
C LEU A 169 -19.30 7.44 12.29
N LEU A 170 -19.61 6.96 11.09
CA LEU A 170 -20.12 5.61 10.85
C LEU A 170 -19.09 4.84 10.05
N LEU A 171 -18.30 4.00 10.73
CA LEU A 171 -17.37 3.11 10.06
C LEU A 171 -18.12 1.88 9.58
N THR A 172 -18.23 1.74 8.26
CA THR A 172 -18.88 0.59 7.61
C THR A 172 -17.91 -0.57 7.47
N ALA A 173 -18.45 -1.78 7.30
CA ALA A 173 -17.70 -2.98 6.98
C ALA A 173 -18.59 -3.95 6.17
N SER A 174 -17.96 -4.83 5.38
CA SER A 174 -18.68 -5.84 4.59
C SER A 174 -19.44 -6.83 5.47
N GLY A 175 -18.98 -7.06 6.70
CA GLY A 175 -19.50 -8.07 7.63
C GLY A 175 -18.97 -9.48 7.37
N GLY A 176 -18.20 -9.68 6.31
CA GLY A 176 -17.55 -10.95 5.99
C GLY A 176 -18.51 -12.11 5.76
N PRO A 177 -18.00 -13.37 5.79
CA PRO A 177 -18.79 -14.58 5.52
C PRO A 177 -19.84 -14.88 6.60
N PHE A 178 -19.76 -14.21 7.75
CA PHE A 178 -20.67 -14.46 8.88
C PHE A 178 -21.72 -13.36 9.07
N ARG A 179 -21.84 -12.45 8.13
CA ARG A 179 -22.84 -11.39 8.18
C ARG A 179 -24.25 -11.95 8.35
N GLY A 180 -24.97 -11.46 9.36
CA GLY A 180 -26.34 -11.89 9.68
C GLY A 180 -26.44 -13.21 10.46
N LYS A 181 -25.31 -13.87 10.78
CA LYS A 181 -25.30 -15.05 11.64
C LYS A 181 -25.35 -14.66 13.12
N ASN A 182 -26.03 -15.47 13.94
CA ASN A 182 -26.06 -15.30 15.38
C ASN A 182 -24.87 -16.01 16.05
N LEU A 183 -24.58 -15.67 17.31
CA LEU A 183 -23.43 -16.22 18.06
C LEU A 183 -23.48 -17.75 18.18
N GLU A 184 -24.66 -18.35 18.31
CA GLU A 184 -24.81 -19.81 18.41
C GLU A 184 -24.31 -20.50 17.14
N SER A 185 -24.64 -19.96 15.97
CA SER A 185 -24.20 -20.50 14.67
C SER A 185 -22.69 -20.33 14.41
N LEU A 186 -22.01 -19.50 15.20
CA LEU A 186 -20.57 -19.28 15.07
C LEU A 186 -19.71 -20.22 15.94
N LYS A 187 -20.31 -20.98 16.85
CA LYS A 187 -19.56 -21.84 17.79
C LYS A 187 -18.70 -22.91 17.10
N ASN A 188 -19.13 -23.42 15.98
CA ASN A 188 -18.50 -24.55 15.28
C ASN A 188 -18.05 -24.21 13.85
N VAL A 189 -17.78 -22.92 13.56
CA VAL A 189 -17.31 -22.52 12.23
C VAL A 189 -15.91 -23.02 11.96
N SER A 190 -15.69 -23.52 10.76
CA SER A 190 -14.42 -23.99 10.26
C SER A 190 -13.59 -22.83 9.66
N VAL A 191 -12.26 -23.04 9.55
CA VAL A 191 -11.37 -22.12 8.84
C VAL A 191 -11.81 -21.93 7.39
N LYS A 192 -12.26 -23.01 6.73
CA LYS A 192 -12.79 -22.96 5.36
C LYS A 192 -13.98 -22.00 5.24
N GLU A 193 -14.92 -22.03 6.18
CA GLU A 193 -16.05 -21.12 6.19
C GLU A 193 -15.63 -19.67 6.49
N ALA A 194 -14.65 -19.47 7.37
CA ALA A 194 -14.11 -18.15 7.67
C ALA A 194 -13.39 -17.51 6.47
N LEU A 195 -12.77 -18.30 5.62
CA LEU A 195 -12.09 -17.86 4.40
C LEU A 195 -13.03 -17.72 3.20
N ALA A 196 -14.27 -18.21 3.29
CA ALA A 196 -15.27 -18.12 2.21
C ALA A 196 -15.93 -16.73 2.18
N HIS A 197 -15.11 -15.70 1.92
CA HIS A 197 -15.63 -14.32 1.85
C HIS A 197 -16.50 -14.14 0.60
N PRO A 198 -17.71 -13.52 0.70
CA PRO A 198 -18.63 -13.39 -0.44
C PRO A 198 -18.12 -12.49 -1.57
N THR A 199 -17.16 -11.61 -1.29
CA THR A 199 -16.68 -10.59 -2.23
C THR A 199 -15.19 -10.74 -2.56
N TRP A 200 -14.38 -11.21 -1.61
CA TRP A 200 -12.92 -11.26 -1.73
C TRP A 200 -12.40 -12.69 -1.73
N SER A 201 -11.39 -12.96 -2.57
CA SER A 201 -10.58 -14.17 -2.46
C SER A 201 -9.58 -13.99 -1.33
N MET A 202 -9.72 -14.81 -0.29
CA MET A 202 -8.89 -14.75 0.91
C MET A 202 -7.69 -15.69 0.80
#